data_ca3fe51b270a02db4562a926e5759eb9
#
_entry.id   ca3fe51b270a02db4562a926e5759eb9
#
_cell.length_a   1.000
_cell.length_b   1.000
_cell.length_c   1.000
_cell.angle_alpha   90.00
_cell.angle_beta   90.00
_cell.angle_gamma   90.00
#
_symmetry.space_group_name_H-M   'P 1'
#
loop_
_entity.id
_entity.type
_entity.pdbx_description
1 polymer ?
#
loop_
_entity_poly.entity_id
_entity_poly.type
_entity_poly.pdbx_seq_one_letter_code
_entity_poly.pdbx_strand_id
1 'polypeptide(L)'
;QSGLDYLEWFAEEAKRIYGDVIPGHMSDKRLIVIKQPVGVTAAITPWNFPHSMISRKAGPALAAGCPMIVKPAMETPFSALAMAYLAQQAGVPDGIYSVVTGDPVAIGGEMTTNAMVKKISFTGSTRVGKILMKQCADTVKKMSMELGGNAPFIVFDDADIDAAVTGAMMSKYRNSGQTCVCANRLFVQAGVYEAFSQKLAEQVRAIKVGNGLEAGVAQGPLISQAAANNAEALVNDAKDKGATVLCGGQRVDADANFFAPTILTDVNKDMRIASEEIFAPIAPIFKFETDEEAIALANDTEYGLAGYFYSRDIGRVWRIAE
;
A
#
# COMPACT_ATOMS: atom_id res chain seq x y z
N GLN A 1 0.23 7.41 14.71
CA GLN A 1 -1.15 7.15 15.17
C GLN A 1 -1.66 5.81 14.60
N SER A 2 -1.78 5.61 13.27
CA SER A 2 -2.42 4.40 12.70
C SER A 2 -1.83 3.06 13.18
N GLY A 3 -0.55 3.00 13.49
CA GLY A 3 0.04 1.78 14.04
C GLY A 3 -0.42 1.49 15.46
N LEU A 4 -0.72 2.51 16.25
CA LEU A 4 -1.28 2.39 17.58
C LEU A 4 -2.75 1.96 17.51
N ASP A 5 -3.52 2.56 16.60
CA ASP A 5 -4.93 2.22 16.39
C ASP A 5 -5.11 0.72 16.06
N TYR A 6 -4.17 0.09 15.31
CA TYR A 6 -4.19 -1.36 15.10
C TYR A 6 -4.00 -2.16 16.38
N LEU A 7 -3.10 -1.75 17.26
CA LEU A 7 -2.88 -2.46 18.52
C LEU A 7 -4.10 -2.37 19.43
N GLU A 8 -4.69 -1.19 19.54
CA GLU A 8 -5.93 -0.98 20.32
C GLU A 8 -7.08 -1.79 19.73
N TRP A 9 -7.28 -1.75 18.42
CA TRP A 9 -8.33 -2.53 17.75
C TRP A 9 -8.19 -4.03 18.04
N PHE A 10 -6.99 -4.60 17.86
CA PHE A 10 -6.80 -6.04 18.07
C PHE A 10 -6.76 -6.43 19.54
N ALA A 11 -6.45 -5.55 20.47
CA ALA A 11 -6.64 -5.78 21.90
C ALA A 11 -8.14 -5.95 22.24
N GLU A 12 -9.02 -5.15 21.61
CA GLU A 12 -10.46 -5.31 21.75
C GLU A 12 -10.98 -6.56 21.01
N GLU A 13 -10.46 -6.87 19.82
CA GLU A 13 -10.82 -8.08 19.07
C GLU A 13 -10.40 -9.37 19.79
N ALA A 14 -9.35 -9.35 20.60
CA ALA A 14 -8.96 -10.50 21.42
C ALA A 14 -10.08 -11.01 22.33
N LYS A 15 -10.98 -10.12 22.77
CA LYS A 15 -12.14 -10.45 23.60
C LYS A 15 -13.27 -11.15 22.81
N ARG A 16 -13.18 -11.18 21.47
CA ARG A 16 -14.21 -11.70 20.55
C ARG A 16 -13.77 -12.95 19.77
N ILE A 17 -12.80 -13.69 20.28
CA ILE A 17 -12.36 -14.97 19.71
C ILE A 17 -13.34 -16.05 20.17
N TYR A 18 -14.58 -15.98 19.68
CA TYR A 18 -15.63 -16.92 20.01
C TYR A 18 -15.52 -18.20 19.18
N GLY A 19 -16.11 -19.28 19.70
CA GLY A 19 -16.46 -20.47 18.92
C GLY A 19 -17.91 -20.42 18.48
N ASP A 20 -18.34 -21.48 17.81
CA ASP A 20 -19.72 -21.62 17.32
C ASP A 20 -20.33 -22.93 17.79
N VAL A 21 -21.63 -22.90 18.10
CA VAL A 21 -22.44 -24.10 18.27
C VAL A 21 -23.44 -24.16 17.12
N ILE A 22 -23.27 -25.15 16.25
CA ILE A 22 -24.01 -25.27 15.01
C ILE A 22 -24.99 -26.42 15.11
N PRO A 23 -26.26 -26.27 14.67
CA PRO A 23 -27.19 -27.38 14.61
C PRO A 23 -26.64 -28.55 13.82
N GLY A 24 -26.67 -29.73 14.37
CA GLY A 24 -26.21 -30.94 13.70
C GLY A 24 -27.12 -31.31 12.51
N HIS A 25 -26.56 -31.89 11.47
CA HIS A 25 -27.29 -32.42 10.32
C HIS A 25 -28.02 -33.74 10.65
N MET A 26 -27.75 -34.30 11.84
CA MET A 26 -28.41 -35.51 12.40
C MET A 26 -28.81 -35.24 13.84
N SER A 27 -29.89 -35.87 14.33
CA SER A 27 -30.45 -35.63 15.65
C SER A 27 -29.54 -36.06 16.81
N ASP A 28 -28.63 -36.99 16.56
CA ASP A 28 -27.67 -37.55 17.49
C ASP A 28 -26.35 -36.78 17.57
N LYS A 29 -26.18 -35.70 16.77
CA LYS A 29 -24.92 -34.92 16.70
C LYS A 29 -25.08 -33.50 17.25
N ARG A 30 -24.00 -33.01 17.83
CA ARG A 30 -23.79 -31.63 18.22
C ARG A 30 -22.47 -31.18 17.62
N LEU A 31 -22.48 -30.06 16.90
CA LEU A 31 -21.30 -29.47 16.29
C LEU A 31 -20.84 -28.29 17.11
N ILE A 32 -19.63 -28.40 17.63
CA ILE A 32 -18.97 -27.31 18.37
C ILE A 32 -17.71 -26.98 17.68
N VAL A 33 -17.52 -25.69 17.31
CA VAL A 33 -16.32 -25.15 16.69
C VAL A 33 -15.59 -24.31 17.72
N ILE A 34 -14.32 -24.58 17.93
CA ILE A 34 -13.43 -23.77 18.77
C ILE A 34 -12.35 -23.15 17.91
N LYS A 35 -11.89 -21.96 18.28
CA LYS A 35 -10.74 -21.28 17.64
C LYS A 35 -9.50 -21.50 18.48
N GLN A 36 -8.39 -21.86 17.83
CA GLN A 36 -7.11 -22.10 18.48
C GLN A 36 -5.99 -21.36 17.73
N PRO A 37 -4.90 -20.95 18.43
CA PRO A 37 -3.72 -20.40 17.80
C PRO A 37 -3.19 -21.32 16.69
N VAL A 38 -2.79 -20.74 15.55
CA VAL A 38 -2.21 -21.55 14.45
C VAL A 38 -0.77 -21.98 14.76
N GLY A 39 -0.13 -21.39 15.73
CA GLY A 39 1.27 -21.63 16.15
C GLY A 39 2.16 -20.44 15.79
N VAL A 40 3.45 -20.69 15.61
CA VAL A 40 4.43 -19.64 15.29
C VAL A 40 4.11 -19.00 13.95
N THR A 41 4.11 -17.68 13.93
CA THR A 41 3.86 -16.86 12.73
C THR A 41 5.10 -16.03 12.39
N ALA A 42 5.26 -15.70 11.12
CA ALA A 42 6.30 -14.80 10.66
C ALA A 42 5.71 -13.61 9.88
N ALA A 43 6.31 -12.43 10.02
CA ALA A 43 5.96 -11.24 9.28
C ALA A 43 7.19 -10.70 8.54
N ILE A 44 7.03 -10.40 7.24
CA ILE A 44 8.03 -9.68 6.44
C ILE A 44 7.37 -8.38 6.02
N THR A 45 7.96 -7.23 6.38
CA THR A 45 7.33 -5.92 6.26
C THR A 45 8.18 -4.93 5.47
N PRO A 46 7.55 -4.00 4.72
CA PRO A 46 8.24 -2.99 3.95
C PRO A 46 8.66 -1.78 4.81
N TRP A 47 9.37 -0.88 4.18
CA TRP A 47 9.95 0.33 4.76
C TRP A 47 9.00 1.55 4.80
N ASN A 48 7.95 1.59 3.97
CA ASN A 48 7.17 2.80 3.73
C ASN A 48 6.30 3.28 4.91
N PHE A 49 5.78 2.34 5.72
CA PHE A 49 5.09 2.61 6.99
C PHE A 49 5.56 1.62 8.06
N PRO A 50 6.80 1.76 8.55
CA PRO A 50 7.48 0.70 9.28
C PRO A 50 6.78 0.28 10.57
N HIS A 51 6.12 1.20 11.28
CA HIS A 51 5.37 0.87 12.50
C HIS A 51 4.03 0.21 12.17
N SER A 52 3.20 0.84 11.31
CA SER A 52 1.84 0.34 11.07
C SER A 52 1.81 -0.97 10.26
N MET A 53 2.79 -1.22 9.39
CA MET A 53 2.89 -2.49 8.67
C MET A 53 3.25 -3.66 9.57
N ILE A 54 3.92 -3.41 10.69
CA ILE A 54 4.20 -4.39 11.72
C ILE A 54 2.98 -4.57 12.63
N SER A 55 2.43 -3.48 13.18
CA SER A 55 1.37 -3.55 14.17
C SER A 55 0.09 -4.22 13.64
N ARG A 56 -0.26 -4.01 12.36
CA ARG A 56 -1.42 -4.70 11.72
C ARG A 56 -1.23 -6.22 11.55
N LYS A 57 0.00 -6.73 11.71
CA LYS A 57 0.33 -8.17 11.66
C LYS A 57 0.58 -8.73 13.06
N ALA A 58 1.37 -8.03 13.86
CA ALA A 58 1.69 -8.44 15.21
C ALA A 58 0.48 -8.35 16.15
N GLY A 59 -0.32 -7.28 16.05
CA GLY A 59 -1.52 -7.12 16.87
C GLY A 59 -2.46 -8.34 16.81
N PRO A 60 -2.97 -8.72 15.63
CA PRO A 60 -3.86 -9.88 15.53
C PRO A 60 -3.17 -11.22 15.83
N ALA A 61 -1.87 -11.36 15.56
CA ALA A 61 -1.15 -12.60 15.90
C ALA A 61 -1.09 -12.77 17.42
N LEU A 62 -0.66 -11.76 18.15
CA LEU A 62 -0.57 -11.78 19.60
C LEU A 62 -1.95 -11.91 20.24
N ALA A 63 -2.97 -11.19 19.75
CA ALA A 63 -4.36 -11.30 20.18
C ALA A 63 -4.90 -12.73 20.04
N ALA A 64 -4.51 -13.44 18.97
CA ALA A 64 -4.89 -14.83 18.72
C ALA A 64 -3.99 -15.86 19.46
N GLY A 65 -3.08 -15.43 20.31
CA GLY A 65 -2.16 -16.31 21.04
C GLY A 65 -1.04 -16.92 20.17
N CYS A 66 -0.69 -16.29 19.06
CA CYS A 66 0.35 -16.75 18.13
C CYS A 66 1.64 -15.97 18.34
N PRO A 67 2.77 -16.60 18.68
CA PRO A 67 4.08 -15.94 18.65
C PRO A 67 4.40 -15.44 17.25
N MET A 68 5.09 -14.29 17.15
CA MET A 68 5.47 -13.70 15.86
C MET A 68 6.93 -13.33 15.78
N ILE A 69 7.56 -13.74 14.68
CA ILE A 69 8.91 -13.34 14.28
C ILE A 69 8.74 -12.27 13.17
N VAL A 70 9.29 -11.09 13.37
CA VAL A 70 9.22 -9.98 12.42
C VAL A 70 10.57 -9.76 11.75
N LYS A 71 10.59 -9.78 10.43
CA LYS A 71 11.70 -9.30 9.59
C LYS A 71 11.32 -7.94 9.00
N PRO A 72 11.75 -6.81 9.56
CA PRO A 72 11.53 -5.50 8.99
C PRO A 72 12.38 -5.27 7.74
N ALA A 73 12.04 -4.23 6.98
CA ALA A 73 12.90 -3.76 5.90
C ALA A 73 14.26 -3.29 6.44
N MET A 74 15.30 -3.45 5.64
CA MET A 74 16.67 -3.06 6.04
C MET A 74 16.82 -1.54 6.20
N GLU A 75 16.04 -0.78 5.46
CA GLU A 75 16.02 0.68 5.48
C GLU A 75 15.39 1.26 6.75
N THR A 76 14.51 0.49 7.44
CA THR A 76 13.73 1.00 8.58
C THR A 76 13.63 0.00 9.74
N PRO A 77 14.73 -0.56 10.26
CA PRO A 77 14.69 -1.59 11.29
C PRO A 77 14.33 -1.05 12.68
N PHE A 78 14.63 0.21 12.95
CA PHE A 78 14.52 0.78 14.30
C PHE A 78 13.10 0.79 14.85
N SER A 79 12.08 0.97 14.00
CA SER A 79 10.67 0.90 14.44
C SER A 79 10.32 -0.50 14.98
N ALA A 80 10.79 -1.56 14.32
CA ALA A 80 10.58 -2.93 14.79
C ALA A 80 11.31 -3.22 16.10
N LEU A 81 12.56 -2.78 16.22
CA LEU A 81 13.38 -2.95 17.42
C LEU A 81 12.79 -2.20 18.61
N ALA A 82 12.32 -0.95 18.39
CA ALA A 82 11.62 -0.18 19.40
C ALA A 82 10.34 -0.87 19.87
N MET A 83 9.56 -1.44 18.95
CA MET A 83 8.36 -2.22 19.30
C MET A 83 8.70 -3.45 20.15
N ALA A 84 9.81 -4.17 19.84
CA ALA A 84 10.25 -5.31 20.65
C ALA A 84 10.64 -4.88 22.08
N TYR A 85 11.38 -3.79 22.20
CA TYR A 85 11.74 -3.22 23.49
C TYR A 85 10.49 -2.81 24.30
N LEU A 86 9.55 -2.12 23.68
CA LEU A 86 8.30 -1.70 24.33
C LEU A 86 7.41 -2.89 24.70
N ALA A 87 7.37 -3.93 23.86
CA ALA A 87 6.64 -5.17 24.19
C ALA A 87 7.21 -5.85 25.44
N GLN A 88 8.54 -5.92 25.54
CA GLN A 88 9.20 -6.44 26.75
C GLN A 88 8.88 -5.59 27.99
N GLN A 89 8.93 -4.25 27.88
CA GLN A 89 8.56 -3.35 28.98
C GLN A 89 7.09 -3.48 29.38
N ALA A 90 6.20 -3.83 28.44
CA ALA A 90 4.79 -4.10 28.68
C ALA A 90 4.51 -5.49 29.27
N GLY A 91 5.54 -6.31 29.49
CA GLY A 91 5.41 -7.64 30.07
C GLY A 91 5.06 -8.76 29.08
N VAL A 92 5.22 -8.53 27.77
CA VAL A 92 5.12 -9.62 26.79
C VAL A 92 6.24 -10.63 27.06
N PRO A 93 5.95 -11.93 27.26
CA PRO A 93 6.97 -12.92 27.56
C PRO A 93 8.01 -13.05 26.46
N ASP A 94 9.25 -13.37 26.84
CA ASP A 94 10.35 -13.59 25.91
C ASP A 94 10.01 -14.65 24.86
N GLY A 95 10.38 -14.38 23.60
CA GLY A 95 10.13 -15.27 22.46
C GLY A 95 8.72 -15.15 21.84
N ILE A 96 7.78 -14.44 22.48
CA ILE A 96 6.42 -14.25 21.90
C ILE A 96 6.44 -13.21 20.78
N TYR A 97 7.23 -12.15 20.90
CA TYR A 97 7.45 -11.18 19.83
C TYR A 97 8.95 -11.01 19.62
N SER A 98 9.45 -11.42 18.46
CA SER A 98 10.88 -11.41 18.12
C SER A 98 11.12 -10.63 16.83
N VAL A 99 12.25 -9.91 16.77
CA VAL A 99 12.69 -9.16 15.58
C VAL A 99 14.02 -9.72 15.10
N VAL A 100 14.10 -10.02 13.80
CA VAL A 100 15.30 -10.51 13.13
C VAL A 100 15.67 -9.57 11.99
N THR A 101 16.90 -9.06 12.01
CA THR A 101 17.48 -8.21 10.95
C THR A 101 18.62 -8.95 10.25
N GLY A 102 18.87 -8.64 8.98
CA GLY A 102 19.95 -9.26 8.20
C GLY A 102 19.54 -9.54 6.77
N ASP A 103 20.24 -10.47 6.12
CA ASP A 103 20.01 -10.81 4.71
C ASP A 103 18.56 -11.25 4.44
N PRO A 104 17.84 -10.57 3.55
CA PRO A 104 16.43 -10.85 3.32
C PRO A 104 16.18 -12.19 2.64
N VAL A 105 17.14 -12.71 1.85
CA VAL A 105 17.00 -13.99 1.16
C VAL A 105 17.17 -15.14 2.14
N ALA A 106 18.21 -15.09 2.98
CA ALA A 106 18.48 -16.10 3.99
C ALA A 106 17.33 -16.17 5.03
N ILE A 107 16.93 -15.01 5.59
CA ILE A 107 15.86 -14.97 6.60
C ILE A 107 14.51 -15.36 5.96
N GLY A 108 14.19 -14.85 4.78
CA GLY A 108 12.97 -15.21 4.06
C GLY A 108 12.92 -16.70 3.73
N GLY A 109 14.05 -17.28 3.30
CA GLY A 109 14.19 -18.71 3.05
C GLY A 109 13.90 -19.53 4.29
N GLU A 110 14.51 -19.18 5.44
CA GLU A 110 14.26 -19.86 6.71
C GLU A 110 12.80 -19.77 7.14
N MET A 111 12.19 -18.57 7.08
CA MET A 111 10.80 -18.39 7.43
C MET A 111 9.83 -19.20 6.54
N THR A 112 10.16 -19.37 5.27
CA THR A 112 9.28 -20.09 4.32
C THR A 112 9.45 -21.61 4.41
N THR A 113 10.62 -22.13 4.70
CA THR A 113 10.90 -23.58 4.70
C THR A 113 10.80 -24.22 6.07
N ASN A 114 11.06 -23.49 7.15
CA ASN A 114 11.04 -24.05 8.51
C ASN A 114 9.65 -24.53 8.91
N ALA A 115 9.55 -25.80 9.30
CA ALA A 115 8.27 -26.45 9.64
C ALA A 115 7.61 -25.90 10.93
N MET A 116 8.35 -25.23 11.80
CA MET A 116 7.80 -24.58 13.00
C MET A 116 6.95 -23.36 12.67
N VAL A 117 7.29 -22.63 11.61
CA VAL A 117 6.52 -21.48 11.14
C VAL A 117 5.26 -21.97 10.44
N LYS A 118 4.09 -21.63 10.95
CA LYS A 118 2.78 -22.09 10.44
C LYS A 118 2.09 -21.08 9.51
N LYS A 119 2.44 -19.80 9.65
CA LYS A 119 1.84 -18.71 8.84
C LYS A 119 2.89 -17.67 8.52
N ILE A 120 2.84 -17.17 7.27
CA ILE A 120 3.60 -15.99 6.83
C ILE A 120 2.64 -14.86 6.48
N SER A 121 2.91 -13.67 6.99
CA SER A 121 2.24 -12.44 6.61
C SER A 121 3.26 -11.52 5.93
N PHE A 122 3.06 -11.25 4.68
CA PHE A 122 3.96 -10.46 3.85
C PHE A 122 3.29 -9.16 3.39
N THR A 123 4.03 -8.07 3.38
CA THR A 123 3.71 -6.85 2.63
C THR A 123 4.95 -6.39 1.88
N GLY A 124 4.81 -6.21 0.58
CA GLY A 124 5.90 -5.79 -0.30
C GLY A 124 5.55 -5.94 -1.78
N SER A 125 6.56 -6.04 -2.65
CA SER A 125 6.32 -6.14 -4.09
C SER A 125 5.68 -7.46 -4.50
N THR A 126 4.82 -7.41 -5.53
CA THR A 126 4.17 -8.60 -6.13
C THR A 126 5.19 -9.65 -6.54
N ARG A 127 6.34 -9.24 -7.09
CA ARG A 127 7.43 -10.13 -7.48
C ARG A 127 7.96 -10.95 -6.30
N VAL A 128 8.22 -10.33 -5.16
CA VAL A 128 8.70 -11.04 -3.96
C VAL A 128 7.59 -11.91 -3.38
N GLY A 129 6.34 -11.44 -3.37
CA GLY A 129 5.19 -12.23 -2.94
C GLY A 129 5.07 -13.56 -3.70
N LYS A 130 5.19 -13.54 -5.03
CA LYS A 130 5.19 -14.73 -5.89
C LYS A 130 6.32 -15.72 -5.50
N ILE A 131 7.51 -15.23 -5.15
CA ILE A 131 8.64 -16.06 -4.68
C ILE A 131 8.30 -16.72 -3.35
N LEU A 132 7.82 -15.96 -2.37
CA LEU A 132 7.48 -16.49 -1.05
C LEU A 132 6.34 -17.51 -1.12
N MET A 133 5.31 -17.27 -1.96
CA MET A 133 4.24 -18.23 -2.20
C MET A 133 4.77 -19.56 -2.74
N LYS A 134 5.66 -19.50 -3.73
CA LYS A 134 6.31 -20.71 -4.28
C LYS A 134 7.09 -21.47 -3.22
N GLN A 135 7.87 -20.78 -2.39
CA GLN A 135 8.66 -21.41 -1.32
C GLN A 135 7.79 -22.02 -0.20
N CYS A 136 6.61 -21.45 0.07
CA CYS A 136 5.69 -21.95 1.09
C CYS A 136 4.84 -23.15 0.61
N ALA A 137 4.79 -23.41 -0.69
CA ALA A 137 3.93 -24.43 -1.27
C ALA A 137 4.23 -25.85 -0.72
N ASP A 138 5.51 -26.21 -0.56
CA ASP A 138 5.93 -27.53 -0.08
C ASP A 138 5.47 -27.85 1.35
N THR A 139 5.24 -26.82 2.17
CA THR A 139 4.80 -26.96 3.56
C THR A 139 3.33 -26.57 3.77
N VAL A 140 2.65 -26.15 2.69
CA VAL A 140 1.25 -25.68 2.72
C VAL A 140 0.99 -24.64 3.85
N LYS A 141 1.95 -23.73 4.05
CA LYS A 141 1.83 -22.68 5.09
C LYS A 141 0.65 -21.75 4.79
N LYS A 142 -0.02 -21.31 5.83
CA LYS A 142 -1.00 -20.23 5.70
C LYS A 142 -0.29 -18.94 5.30
N MET A 143 -0.85 -18.22 4.35
CA MET A 143 -0.26 -16.96 3.87
C MET A 143 -1.29 -15.83 3.86
N SER A 144 -0.82 -14.64 4.22
CA SER A 144 -1.52 -13.37 3.99
C SER A 144 -0.59 -12.46 3.22
N MET A 145 -1.04 -12.02 2.04
CA MET A 145 -0.24 -11.27 1.09
C MET A 145 -0.85 -9.89 0.84
N GLU A 146 -0.08 -8.85 1.15
CA GLU A 146 -0.34 -7.46 0.78
C GLU A 146 0.73 -7.05 -0.22
N LEU A 147 0.34 -6.76 -1.44
CA LEU A 147 1.26 -6.64 -2.57
C LEU A 147 1.24 -5.24 -3.17
N GLY A 148 1.73 -5.07 -4.39
CA GLY A 148 1.70 -3.81 -5.11
C GLY A 148 0.30 -3.41 -5.54
N GLY A 149 0.14 -2.18 -5.98
CA GLY A 149 -1.11 -1.61 -6.45
C GLY A 149 -0.94 -0.71 -7.66
N ASN A 150 -2.02 -0.50 -8.39
CA ASN A 150 -2.12 0.41 -9.53
C ASN A 150 -3.48 1.12 -9.53
N ALA A 151 -3.82 1.72 -8.38
CA ALA A 151 -5.15 2.21 -8.09
C ALA A 151 -5.64 3.22 -9.13
N PRO A 152 -6.82 3.01 -9.73
CA PRO A 152 -7.52 4.04 -10.50
C PRO A 152 -8.08 5.10 -9.55
N PHE A 153 -8.03 6.36 -10.00
CA PHE A 153 -8.68 7.50 -9.37
C PHE A 153 -9.53 8.19 -10.46
N ILE A 154 -10.84 8.03 -10.41
CA ILE A 154 -11.74 8.42 -11.48
C ILE A 154 -12.51 9.68 -11.10
N VAL A 155 -12.50 10.70 -11.95
CA VAL A 155 -13.24 11.94 -11.76
C VAL A 155 -14.24 12.10 -12.90
N PHE A 156 -15.52 11.94 -12.60
CA PHE A 156 -16.61 12.15 -13.56
C PHE A 156 -16.96 13.62 -13.69
N ASP A 157 -17.67 13.98 -14.77
CA ASP A 157 -18.04 15.36 -15.11
C ASP A 157 -19.00 16.02 -14.11
N ASP A 158 -19.77 15.22 -13.38
CA ASP A 158 -20.68 15.67 -12.31
C ASP A 158 -20.01 15.79 -10.93
N ALA A 159 -18.72 15.45 -10.81
CA ALA A 159 -18.00 15.45 -9.56
C ALA A 159 -17.82 16.87 -8.97
N ASP A 160 -17.67 16.92 -7.65
CA ASP A 160 -17.12 18.09 -7.00
C ASP A 160 -15.59 18.13 -7.24
N ILE A 161 -15.18 19.02 -8.15
CA ILE A 161 -13.77 19.11 -8.58
C ILE A 161 -12.86 19.48 -7.41
N ASP A 162 -13.27 20.36 -6.50
CA ASP A 162 -12.45 20.78 -5.36
C ASP A 162 -12.26 19.63 -4.36
N ALA A 163 -13.32 18.87 -4.11
CA ALA A 163 -13.25 17.67 -3.31
C ALA A 163 -12.37 16.59 -3.98
N ALA A 164 -12.48 16.40 -5.29
CA ALA A 164 -11.67 15.46 -6.06
C ALA A 164 -10.18 15.84 -6.05
N VAL A 165 -9.86 17.13 -6.21
CA VAL A 165 -8.48 17.64 -6.10
C VAL A 165 -7.91 17.39 -4.70
N THR A 166 -8.68 17.68 -3.65
CA THR A 166 -8.29 17.40 -2.26
C THR A 166 -8.01 15.90 -2.06
N GLY A 167 -8.87 15.03 -2.55
CA GLY A 167 -8.70 13.59 -2.49
C GLY A 167 -7.48 13.09 -3.28
N ALA A 168 -7.23 13.67 -4.46
CA ALA A 168 -6.04 13.36 -5.26
C ALA A 168 -4.76 13.75 -4.53
N MET A 169 -4.70 14.93 -3.90
CA MET A 169 -3.58 15.35 -3.06
C MET A 169 -3.32 14.36 -1.91
N MET A 170 -4.36 13.98 -1.18
CA MET A 170 -4.25 13.06 -0.05
C MET A 170 -3.84 11.64 -0.47
N SER A 171 -4.36 11.13 -1.58
CA SER A 171 -4.09 9.77 -2.02
C SER A 171 -2.76 9.65 -2.78
N LYS A 172 -2.36 10.68 -3.55
CA LYS A 172 -1.18 10.60 -4.43
C LYS A 172 0.11 11.07 -3.78
N TYR A 173 0.08 12.17 -3.03
CA TYR A 173 1.32 12.80 -2.54
C TYR A 173 1.68 12.45 -1.11
N ARG A 174 0.79 11.76 -0.38
CA ARG A 174 1.11 11.20 0.94
C ARG A 174 2.35 10.30 0.85
N ASN A 175 3.29 10.47 1.79
CA ASN A 175 4.55 9.73 1.85
C ASN A 175 5.34 9.76 0.52
N SER A 176 5.31 10.89 -0.18
CA SER A 176 5.96 11.07 -1.49
C SER A 176 5.47 10.08 -2.56
N GLY A 177 4.20 9.65 -2.49
CA GLY A 177 3.63 8.65 -3.39
C GLY A 177 4.08 7.21 -3.14
N GLN A 178 4.86 6.96 -2.09
CA GLN A 178 5.42 5.64 -1.76
C GLN A 178 4.43 4.80 -0.94
N THR A 179 3.26 4.56 -1.53
CA THR A 179 2.12 3.90 -0.88
C THR A 179 1.43 2.95 -1.85
N CYS A 180 1.22 1.69 -1.45
CA CYS A 180 0.59 0.67 -2.29
C CYS A 180 -0.87 0.98 -2.67
N VAL A 181 -1.56 1.75 -1.84
CA VAL A 181 -2.93 2.25 -2.11
C VAL A 181 -2.94 3.64 -2.75
N CYS A 182 -1.78 4.14 -3.20
CA CYS A 182 -1.66 5.44 -3.84
C CYS A 182 -2.46 5.48 -5.14
N ALA A 183 -3.17 6.58 -5.40
CA ALA A 183 -3.75 6.83 -6.71
C ALA A 183 -2.63 6.82 -7.76
N ASN A 184 -2.62 5.82 -8.62
CA ASN A 184 -1.54 5.59 -9.57
C ASN A 184 -1.90 6.07 -10.97
N ARG A 185 -3.17 5.90 -11.37
CA ARG A 185 -3.71 6.32 -12.66
C ARG A 185 -4.92 7.22 -12.40
N LEU A 186 -4.79 8.52 -12.72
CA LEU A 186 -5.88 9.49 -12.56
C LEU A 186 -6.66 9.59 -13.87
N PHE A 187 -7.84 9.03 -13.91
CA PHE A 187 -8.77 9.08 -15.05
C PHE A 187 -9.74 10.25 -14.85
N VAL A 188 -9.79 11.19 -15.79
CA VAL A 188 -10.61 12.40 -15.67
C VAL A 188 -11.47 12.54 -16.92
N GLN A 189 -12.79 12.68 -16.73
CA GLN A 189 -13.72 12.82 -17.84
C GLN A 189 -13.47 14.13 -18.61
N ALA A 190 -13.60 14.07 -19.92
CA ALA A 190 -13.21 15.13 -20.84
C ALA A 190 -13.75 16.51 -20.46
N GLY A 191 -15.03 16.59 -20.02
CA GLY A 191 -15.69 17.85 -19.66
C GLY A 191 -15.04 18.59 -18.47
N VAL A 192 -14.32 17.88 -17.58
CA VAL A 192 -13.69 18.48 -16.40
C VAL A 192 -12.16 18.32 -16.39
N TYR A 193 -11.58 17.73 -17.43
CA TYR A 193 -10.17 17.39 -17.52
C TYR A 193 -9.25 18.59 -17.29
N GLU A 194 -9.47 19.68 -18.02
CA GLU A 194 -8.63 20.89 -17.92
C GLU A 194 -8.78 21.56 -16.55
N ALA A 195 -10.01 21.70 -16.06
CA ALA A 195 -10.28 22.33 -14.77
C ALA A 195 -9.66 21.56 -13.61
N PHE A 196 -9.80 20.23 -13.60
CA PHE A 196 -9.16 19.35 -12.60
C PHE A 196 -7.64 19.42 -12.67
N SER A 197 -7.08 19.29 -13.88
CA SER A 197 -5.62 19.27 -14.07
C SER A 197 -4.96 20.57 -13.60
N GLN A 198 -5.54 21.72 -13.92
CA GLN A 198 -5.02 23.03 -13.50
C GLN A 198 -5.12 23.22 -11.99
N LYS A 199 -6.29 22.94 -11.39
CA LYS A 199 -6.45 23.03 -9.93
C LYS A 199 -5.52 22.10 -9.17
N LEU A 200 -5.33 20.87 -9.64
CA LEU A 200 -4.39 19.93 -9.04
C LEU A 200 -2.95 20.47 -9.17
N ALA A 201 -2.57 21.03 -10.32
CA ALA A 201 -1.23 21.58 -10.53
C ALA A 201 -0.94 22.78 -9.61
N GLU A 202 -1.92 23.63 -9.32
CA GLU A 202 -1.77 24.72 -8.36
C GLU A 202 -1.41 24.18 -6.96
N GLN A 203 -2.16 23.16 -6.49
CA GLN A 203 -1.89 22.54 -5.18
C GLN A 203 -0.54 21.82 -5.15
N VAL A 204 -0.19 21.13 -6.23
CA VAL A 204 1.07 20.37 -6.32
C VAL A 204 2.29 21.28 -6.33
N ARG A 205 2.23 22.42 -7.01
CA ARG A 205 3.31 23.43 -6.99
C ARG A 205 3.53 24.05 -5.62
N ALA A 206 2.52 24.04 -4.76
CA ALA A 206 2.61 24.55 -3.38
C ALA A 206 3.29 23.56 -2.41
N ILE A 207 3.53 22.30 -2.80
CA ILE A 207 4.20 21.31 -1.96
C ILE A 207 5.65 21.71 -1.75
N LYS A 208 6.01 22.02 -0.49
CA LYS A 208 7.41 22.25 -0.12
C LYS A 208 8.12 20.90 0.03
N VAL A 209 9.13 20.68 -0.80
CA VAL A 209 10.02 19.51 -0.75
C VAL A 209 11.26 19.83 0.07
N GLY A 210 11.68 18.93 0.94
CA GLY A 210 12.88 19.15 1.76
C GLY A 210 13.00 18.16 2.92
N ASN A 211 13.83 18.53 3.88
CA ASN A 211 14.00 17.75 5.10
C ASN A 211 12.71 17.80 5.95
N GLY A 212 12.12 16.66 6.26
CA GLY A 212 10.89 16.55 7.05
C GLY A 212 10.96 17.08 8.48
N LEU A 213 12.13 17.42 8.99
CA LEU A 213 12.32 18.09 10.28
C LEU A 213 12.16 19.63 10.18
N GLU A 214 12.10 20.17 8.97
CA GLU A 214 11.90 21.59 8.74
C GLU A 214 10.41 21.96 8.71
N ALA A 215 10.08 23.11 9.27
CA ALA A 215 8.72 23.59 9.29
C ALA A 215 8.16 23.82 7.88
N GLY A 216 6.93 23.34 7.67
CA GLY A 216 6.20 23.51 6.41
C GLY A 216 6.64 22.57 5.28
N VAL A 217 7.63 21.70 5.47
CA VAL A 217 7.96 20.65 4.51
C VAL A 217 6.85 19.59 4.53
N ALA A 218 6.30 19.31 3.35
CA ALA A 218 5.21 18.35 3.18
C ALA A 218 5.66 17.08 2.44
N GLN A 219 6.77 17.13 1.69
CA GLN A 219 7.32 15.99 0.98
C GLN A 219 8.81 15.81 1.28
N GLY A 220 9.17 14.63 1.77
CA GLY A 220 10.55 14.20 1.99
C GLY A 220 11.18 13.52 0.76
N PRO A 221 12.36 12.90 0.92
CA PRO A 221 13.04 12.16 -0.14
C PRO A 221 12.33 10.84 -0.46
N LEU A 222 12.62 10.29 -1.61
CA LEU A 222 12.36 8.87 -1.90
C LEU A 222 13.32 8.00 -1.08
N ILE A 223 12.95 6.75 -0.87
CA ILE A 223 13.69 5.84 0.03
C ILE A 223 15.13 5.58 -0.41
N SER A 224 15.40 5.63 -1.70
CA SER A 224 16.71 5.30 -2.27
C SER A 224 16.98 6.00 -3.58
N GLN A 225 18.26 6.03 -3.97
CA GLN A 225 18.69 6.48 -5.31
C GLN A 225 18.05 5.66 -6.43
N ALA A 226 17.87 4.34 -6.22
CA ALA A 226 17.20 3.47 -7.18
C ALA A 226 15.73 3.87 -7.40
N ALA A 227 15.02 4.28 -6.33
CA ALA A 227 13.66 4.79 -6.45
C ALA A 227 13.60 6.11 -7.22
N ALA A 228 14.55 7.02 -6.98
CA ALA A 228 14.65 8.28 -7.70
C ALA A 228 15.02 8.06 -9.20
N ASN A 229 15.91 7.11 -9.49
CA ASN A 229 16.25 6.73 -10.87
C ASN A 229 15.01 6.16 -11.60
N ASN A 230 14.22 5.32 -10.93
CA ASN A 230 13.01 4.76 -11.54
C ASN A 230 11.94 5.83 -11.79
N ALA A 231 11.76 6.77 -10.86
CA ALA A 231 10.85 7.91 -11.05
C ALA A 231 11.22 8.74 -12.27
N GLU A 232 12.51 9.04 -12.43
CA GLU A 232 13.04 9.77 -13.58
C GLU A 232 12.86 9.00 -14.89
N ALA A 233 13.12 7.68 -14.89
CA ALA A 233 12.94 6.82 -16.04
C ALA A 233 11.47 6.74 -16.50
N LEU A 234 10.51 6.70 -15.55
CA LEU A 234 9.08 6.72 -15.85
C LEU A 234 8.64 8.05 -16.50
N VAL A 235 9.14 9.17 -15.98
CA VAL A 235 8.84 10.49 -16.57
C VAL A 235 9.44 10.62 -17.96
N ASN A 236 10.67 10.17 -18.17
CA ASN A 236 11.33 10.23 -19.47
C ASN A 236 10.61 9.34 -20.50
N ASP A 237 10.27 8.10 -20.15
CA ASP A 237 9.46 7.23 -21.03
C ASP A 237 8.13 7.88 -21.43
N ALA A 238 7.45 8.53 -20.49
CA ALA A 238 6.19 9.22 -20.77
C ALA A 238 6.39 10.42 -21.72
N LYS A 239 7.43 11.24 -21.48
CA LYS A 239 7.79 12.38 -22.37
C LYS A 239 8.14 11.92 -23.77
N ASP A 240 8.97 10.89 -23.90
CA ASP A 240 9.40 10.34 -25.20
C ASP A 240 8.21 9.81 -26.01
N LYS A 241 7.12 9.42 -25.33
CA LYS A 241 5.87 8.95 -25.92
C LYS A 241 4.78 10.03 -26.03
N GLY A 242 5.12 11.29 -25.78
CA GLY A 242 4.25 12.44 -26.03
C GLY A 242 3.50 13.00 -24.81
N ALA A 243 3.78 12.54 -23.60
CA ALA A 243 3.19 13.16 -22.40
C ALA A 243 3.74 14.57 -22.18
N THR A 244 2.87 15.45 -21.68
CA THR A 244 3.19 16.81 -21.28
C THR A 244 3.46 16.89 -19.79
N VAL A 245 4.59 17.47 -19.37
CA VAL A 245 4.89 17.75 -17.96
C VAL A 245 4.23 19.06 -17.56
N LEU A 246 3.15 19.00 -16.81
CA LEU A 246 2.44 20.19 -16.35
C LEU A 246 3.15 20.88 -15.17
N CYS A 247 3.80 20.09 -14.30
CA CYS A 247 4.72 20.57 -13.25
C CYS A 247 5.65 19.44 -12.79
N GLY A 248 6.80 19.79 -12.17
CA GLY A 248 7.78 18.85 -11.66
C GLY A 248 8.56 18.14 -12.77
N GLY A 249 8.60 16.81 -12.71
CA GLY A 249 9.21 15.96 -13.73
C GLY A 249 10.73 15.80 -13.63
N GLN A 250 11.33 16.20 -12.50
CA GLN A 250 12.79 16.20 -12.33
C GLN A 250 13.20 15.98 -10.89
N ARG A 251 14.45 15.62 -10.67
CA ARG A 251 15.04 15.66 -9.33
C ARG A 251 15.17 17.11 -8.86
N VAL A 252 15.00 17.30 -7.57
CA VAL A 252 15.24 18.61 -6.92
C VAL A 252 16.75 18.85 -6.78
N ASP A 253 17.49 17.77 -6.49
CA ASP A 253 18.94 17.75 -6.38
C ASP A 253 19.47 16.47 -7.04
N ALA A 254 20.46 16.58 -7.90
CA ALA A 254 21.01 15.47 -8.66
C ALA A 254 21.63 14.38 -7.79
N ASP A 255 22.22 14.76 -6.66
CA ASP A 255 22.92 13.86 -5.74
C ASP A 255 22.03 13.35 -4.60
N ALA A 256 20.79 13.83 -4.52
CA ALA A 256 19.86 13.46 -3.47
C ALA A 256 18.63 12.72 -4.02
N ASN A 257 17.93 12.02 -3.12
CA ASN A 257 16.73 11.24 -3.46
C ASN A 257 15.44 12.09 -3.55
N PHE A 258 15.55 13.41 -3.61
CA PHE A 258 14.39 14.29 -3.71
C PHE A 258 13.89 14.39 -5.16
N PHE A 259 12.64 14.05 -5.36
CA PHE A 259 11.97 14.14 -6.66
C PHE A 259 10.83 15.16 -6.60
N ALA A 260 10.75 16.07 -7.56
CA ALA A 260 9.73 17.09 -7.58
C ALA A 260 8.32 16.47 -7.71
N PRO A 261 7.33 16.94 -6.93
CA PRO A 261 5.94 16.55 -7.15
C PRO A 261 5.54 16.85 -8.59
N THR A 262 5.02 15.83 -9.28
CA THR A 262 4.90 15.84 -10.74
C THR A 262 3.48 15.56 -11.17
N ILE A 263 3.03 16.26 -12.21
CA ILE A 263 1.82 15.97 -12.98
C ILE A 263 2.19 15.80 -14.44
N LEU A 264 1.69 14.72 -15.03
CA LEU A 264 1.78 14.43 -16.46
C LEU A 264 0.38 14.45 -17.06
N THR A 265 0.21 15.16 -18.17
CA THR A 265 -0.99 15.16 -19.02
C THR A 265 -0.69 14.53 -20.38
N ASP A 266 -1.70 14.34 -21.20
CA ASP A 266 -1.58 13.68 -22.51
C ASP A 266 -0.99 12.27 -22.41
N VAL A 267 -1.28 11.57 -21.30
CA VAL A 267 -0.80 10.22 -21.04
C VAL A 267 -1.65 9.20 -21.77
N ASN A 268 -1.02 8.14 -22.27
CA ASN A 268 -1.69 7.04 -22.96
C ASN A 268 -1.22 5.67 -22.45
N LYS A 269 -1.92 4.61 -22.89
CA LYS A 269 -1.69 3.24 -22.43
C LYS A 269 -0.34 2.64 -22.81
N ASP A 270 0.36 3.20 -23.77
CA ASP A 270 1.63 2.68 -24.28
C ASP A 270 2.83 3.14 -23.43
N MET A 271 2.59 4.04 -22.48
CA MET A 271 3.56 4.54 -21.53
C MET A 271 3.71 3.57 -20.36
N ARG A 272 4.93 3.34 -19.87
CA ARG A 272 5.18 2.48 -18.69
C ARG A 272 4.38 2.89 -17.48
N ILE A 273 4.17 4.19 -17.31
CA ILE A 273 3.43 4.77 -16.18
C ILE A 273 1.94 4.36 -16.14
N ALA A 274 1.38 3.81 -17.23
CA ALA A 274 0.02 3.31 -17.29
C ALA A 274 -0.13 1.92 -16.65
N SER A 275 0.91 1.09 -16.72
CA SER A 275 0.87 -0.32 -16.28
C SER A 275 1.74 -0.63 -15.07
N GLU A 276 2.78 0.15 -14.81
CA GLU A 276 3.70 -0.08 -13.69
C GLU A 276 3.24 0.67 -12.42
N GLU A 277 3.47 0.08 -11.24
CA GLU A 277 3.32 0.76 -9.97
C GLU A 277 4.38 1.87 -9.87
N ILE A 278 3.94 3.13 -9.78
CA ILE A 278 4.83 4.30 -9.85
C ILE A 278 5.69 4.45 -8.59
N PHE A 279 5.08 4.31 -7.43
CA PHE A 279 5.69 4.43 -6.09
C PHE A 279 6.54 5.69 -5.89
N ALA A 280 6.12 6.79 -6.52
CA ALA A 280 6.78 8.10 -6.53
C ALA A 280 5.73 9.22 -6.64
N PRO A 281 6.09 10.50 -6.37
CA PRO A 281 5.15 11.62 -6.37
C PRO A 281 4.82 12.09 -7.81
N ILE A 282 4.37 11.18 -8.65
CA ILE A 282 4.04 11.43 -10.06
C ILE A 282 2.58 11.06 -10.32
N ALA A 283 1.78 12.01 -10.73
CA ALA A 283 0.36 11.87 -11.06
C ALA A 283 0.16 11.92 -12.57
N PRO A 284 0.03 10.78 -13.28
CA PRO A 284 -0.40 10.76 -14.67
C PRO A 284 -1.91 10.94 -14.75
N ILE A 285 -2.37 11.86 -15.60
CA ILE A 285 -3.78 12.17 -15.82
C ILE A 285 -4.18 11.70 -17.22
N PHE A 286 -5.06 10.72 -17.25
CA PHE A 286 -5.64 10.14 -18.46
C PHE A 286 -7.00 10.76 -18.72
N LYS A 287 -7.33 11.04 -19.97
CA LYS A 287 -8.64 11.51 -20.38
C LYS A 287 -9.53 10.33 -20.77
N PHE A 288 -10.84 10.41 -20.44
CA PHE A 288 -11.85 9.47 -20.91
C PHE A 288 -13.16 10.22 -21.25
N GLU A 289 -14.03 9.59 -22.05
CA GLU A 289 -15.29 10.17 -22.51
C GLU A 289 -16.53 9.55 -21.83
N THR A 290 -16.59 8.22 -21.68
CA THR A 290 -17.79 7.51 -21.20
C THR A 290 -17.54 6.68 -19.95
N ASP A 291 -18.63 6.36 -19.22
CA ASP A 291 -18.56 5.50 -18.02
C ASP A 291 -17.94 4.13 -18.36
N GLU A 292 -18.29 3.54 -19.52
CA GLU A 292 -17.78 2.24 -19.98
C GLU A 292 -16.28 2.30 -20.25
N GLU A 293 -15.79 3.39 -20.83
CA GLU A 293 -14.36 3.60 -21.05
C GLU A 293 -13.61 3.70 -19.72
N ALA A 294 -14.16 4.46 -18.76
CA ALA A 294 -13.57 4.58 -17.43
C ALA A 294 -13.45 3.22 -16.72
N ILE A 295 -14.50 2.39 -16.79
CA ILE A 295 -14.51 1.04 -16.23
C ILE A 295 -13.46 0.16 -16.92
N ALA A 296 -13.41 0.19 -18.25
CA ALA A 296 -12.45 -0.61 -19.02
C ALA A 296 -10.99 -0.23 -18.67
N LEU A 297 -10.68 1.08 -18.64
CA LEU A 297 -9.38 1.59 -18.28
C LEU A 297 -8.99 1.28 -16.81
N ALA A 298 -9.94 1.40 -15.89
CA ALA A 298 -9.72 1.10 -14.48
C ALA A 298 -9.34 -0.37 -14.26
N ASN A 299 -9.99 -1.28 -14.98
CA ASN A 299 -9.80 -2.73 -14.87
C ASN A 299 -8.62 -3.26 -15.71
N ASP A 300 -8.03 -2.45 -16.59
CA ASP A 300 -6.87 -2.86 -17.40
C ASP A 300 -5.57 -2.84 -16.55
N THR A 301 -5.49 -3.79 -15.62
CA THR A 301 -4.35 -3.94 -14.70
C THR A 301 -4.31 -5.34 -14.09
N GLU A 302 -3.11 -5.83 -13.74
CA GLU A 302 -2.95 -7.06 -12.94
C GLU A 302 -3.15 -6.85 -11.43
N TYR A 303 -3.30 -5.60 -10.98
CA TYR A 303 -3.43 -5.24 -9.57
C TYR A 303 -4.89 -5.09 -9.15
N GLY A 304 -5.19 -5.30 -7.86
CA GLY A 304 -6.54 -5.19 -7.32
C GLY A 304 -6.56 -4.87 -5.83
N LEU A 305 -5.96 -3.74 -5.42
CA LEU A 305 -5.83 -3.38 -4.01
C LEU A 305 -6.73 -2.22 -3.59
N ALA A 306 -6.77 -1.14 -4.36
CA ALA A 306 -7.55 0.06 -4.06
C ALA A 306 -8.08 0.71 -5.34
N GLY A 307 -9.18 1.46 -5.23
CA GLY A 307 -9.73 2.29 -6.26
C GLY A 307 -10.50 3.46 -5.65
N TYR A 308 -10.56 4.57 -6.36
CA TYR A 308 -11.20 5.81 -5.92
C TYR A 308 -12.00 6.39 -7.06
N PHE A 309 -13.16 6.97 -6.77
CA PHE A 309 -13.88 7.74 -7.77
C PHE A 309 -14.73 8.86 -7.15
N TYR A 310 -15.05 9.85 -7.95
CA TYR A 310 -15.85 11.01 -7.59
C TYR A 310 -16.99 11.20 -8.58
N SER A 311 -18.22 11.14 -8.09
CA SER A 311 -19.47 11.42 -8.81
C SER A 311 -20.52 11.86 -7.81
N ARG A 312 -21.52 12.66 -8.26
CA ARG A 312 -22.70 13.02 -7.47
C ARG A 312 -23.93 12.20 -7.84
N ASP A 313 -23.91 11.47 -8.95
CA ASP A 313 -25.00 10.59 -9.40
C ASP A 313 -24.96 9.26 -8.64
N ILE A 314 -25.94 9.03 -7.77
CA ILE A 314 -26.01 7.81 -6.97
C ILE A 314 -26.17 6.54 -7.82
N GLY A 315 -26.82 6.62 -8.99
CA GLY A 315 -26.94 5.50 -9.91
C GLY A 315 -25.59 5.13 -10.53
N ARG A 316 -24.79 6.15 -10.92
CA ARG A 316 -23.40 5.96 -11.37
C ARG A 316 -22.54 5.36 -10.25
N VAL A 317 -22.67 5.87 -9.02
CA VAL A 317 -21.90 5.37 -7.87
C VAL A 317 -22.08 3.86 -7.70
N TRP A 318 -23.29 3.36 -7.75
CA TRP A 318 -23.55 1.92 -7.64
C TRP A 318 -22.98 1.12 -8.82
N ARG A 319 -23.20 1.58 -10.06
CA ARG A 319 -22.69 0.89 -11.26
C ARG A 319 -21.16 0.82 -11.31
N ILE A 320 -20.48 1.83 -10.81
CA ILE A 320 -19.00 1.87 -10.81
C ILE A 320 -18.42 1.07 -9.64
N ALA A 321 -19.12 0.98 -8.52
CA ALA A 321 -18.66 0.26 -7.32
C ALA A 321 -18.81 -1.28 -7.42
N GLU A 322 -19.77 -1.77 -8.19
CA GLU A 322 -20.04 -3.19 -8.48
C GLU A 322 -19.07 -3.75 -9.53
#